data_cd9859e724621c9ed7924363012af4c9
#
_entry.id   cd9859e724621c9ed7924363012af4c9
#
_cell.length_a   1.000
_cell.length_b   1.000
_cell.length_c   1.000
_cell.angle_alpha   90.00
_cell.angle_beta   90.00
_cell.angle_gamma   90.00
#
_symmetry.space_group_name_H-M   'P 1'
#
loop_
_entity.id
_entity.type
_entity.pdbx_description
1 polymer ?
#
loop_
_entity_poly.entity_id
_entity_poly.type
_entity_poly.pdbx_seq_one_letter_code
_entity_poly.pdbx_strand_id
1 'polypeptide(L)'
;MSENIDIVFITPNNSSGIYQELSNEYSAIETPTWSLLLAESCRSVGHKVSILDTLAENLSDDQTENRIKKLNPRIICFVVYGQNVNSGTTNMSGAIRLSSYLKNKNINAPIIFVGSHVQALPSQTLEKEKSIDIVCLNEGVYSIRNILKIKDFTFENLKNVKGIYFRDKDKI
;
A
#
# COMPACT_ATOMS: atom_id res chain seq x y z
N MET A 1 12.90 0.49 20.50
CA MET A 1 12.74 1.88 20.02
C MET A 1 12.06 1.84 18.65
N SER A 2 11.14 2.75 18.36
CA SER A 2 10.53 2.89 17.04
C SER A 2 11.50 3.57 16.07
N GLU A 3 11.47 3.14 14.79
CA GLU A 3 12.39 3.66 13.78
C GLU A 3 11.94 5.01 13.20
N ASN A 4 10.61 5.31 13.28
CA ASN A 4 9.98 6.53 12.77
C ASN A 4 10.36 6.84 11.31
N ILE A 5 9.81 6.06 10.41
CA ILE A 5 10.01 6.20 8.96
C ILE A 5 8.89 7.03 8.32
N ASP A 6 9.15 7.63 7.16
CA ASP A 6 8.15 8.43 6.45
C ASP A 6 7.12 7.55 5.76
N ILE A 7 7.55 6.48 5.11
CA ILE A 7 6.67 5.58 4.37
C ILE A 7 7.18 4.14 4.39
N VAL A 8 6.25 3.19 4.53
CA VAL A 8 6.49 1.78 4.25
C VAL A 8 5.72 1.37 3.01
N PHE A 9 6.39 0.74 2.05
CA PHE A 9 5.76 0.08 0.91
C PHE A 9 5.53 -1.38 1.23
N ILE A 10 4.30 -1.85 1.03
CA ILE A 10 3.91 -3.24 1.27
C ILE A 10 3.57 -3.90 -0.05
N THR A 11 4.29 -4.97 -0.38
CA THR A 11 3.90 -5.92 -1.42
C THR A 11 3.03 -7.00 -0.77
N PRO A 12 1.72 -7.04 -1.07
CA PRO A 12 0.79 -7.92 -0.36
C PRO A 12 0.95 -9.38 -0.79
N ASN A 13 0.85 -10.30 0.18
CA ASN A 13 0.76 -11.73 -0.09
C ASN A 13 -0.69 -12.13 -0.39
N ASN A 14 -0.92 -12.75 -1.54
CA ASN A 14 -2.18 -13.38 -1.91
C ASN A 14 -1.98 -14.78 -2.52
N SER A 15 -0.88 -15.45 -2.20
CA SER A 15 -0.54 -16.77 -2.78
C SER A 15 -1.65 -17.80 -2.52
N SER A 16 -2.19 -17.87 -1.31
CA SER A 16 -3.29 -18.77 -0.97
C SER A 16 -4.59 -18.48 -1.74
N GLY A 17 -4.87 -17.21 -2.06
CA GLY A 17 -6.01 -16.82 -2.87
C GLY A 17 -5.86 -17.16 -4.35
N ILE A 18 -4.61 -17.18 -4.85
CA ILE A 18 -4.30 -17.43 -6.27
C ILE A 18 -4.07 -18.92 -6.52
N TYR A 19 -3.23 -19.55 -5.72
CA TYR A 19 -2.76 -20.93 -5.92
C TYR A 19 -3.47 -21.96 -5.06
N GLN A 20 -4.31 -21.54 -4.11
CA GLN A 20 -5.04 -22.42 -3.17
C GLN A 20 -4.08 -23.40 -2.47
N GLU A 21 -4.38 -24.71 -2.50
CA GLU A 21 -3.56 -25.75 -1.88
C GLU A 21 -2.16 -25.87 -2.51
N LEU A 22 -1.99 -25.43 -3.77
CA LEU A 22 -0.71 -25.47 -4.48
C LEU A 22 0.22 -24.33 -4.09
N SER A 23 -0.23 -23.38 -3.27
CA SER A 23 0.55 -22.19 -2.90
C SER A 23 1.90 -22.49 -2.26
N ASN A 24 2.00 -23.60 -1.52
CA ASN A 24 3.23 -23.98 -0.82
C ASN A 24 4.31 -24.55 -1.73
N GLU A 25 3.91 -25.14 -2.87
CA GLU A 25 4.84 -25.84 -3.76
C GLU A 25 5.12 -25.05 -5.06
N TYR A 26 4.15 -24.29 -5.53
CA TYR A 26 4.18 -23.71 -6.88
C TYR A 26 4.01 -22.17 -6.92
N SER A 27 3.88 -21.49 -5.77
CA SER A 27 3.80 -20.03 -5.82
C SER A 27 5.16 -19.41 -6.16
N ALA A 28 5.20 -18.62 -7.22
CA ALA A 28 6.38 -17.87 -7.59
C ALA A 28 6.58 -16.67 -6.64
N ILE A 29 7.80 -16.48 -6.17
CA ILE A 29 8.21 -15.25 -5.49
C ILE A 29 8.78 -14.31 -6.56
N GLU A 30 8.08 -13.22 -6.81
CA GLU A 30 8.48 -12.21 -7.78
C GLU A 30 9.24 -11.07 -7.10
N THR A 31 10.23 -10.51 -7.78
CA THR A 31 10.90 -9.28 -7.30
C THR A 31 9.87 -8.15 -7.19
N PRO A 32 9.78 -7.45 -6.05
CA PRO A 32 8.81 -6.37 -5.85
C PRO A 32 9.25 -5.08 -6.57
N THR A 33 9.41 -5.15 -7.89
CA THR A 33 10.02 -4.11 -8.74
C THR A 33 9.37 -2.75 -8.55
N TRP A 34 8.03 -2.69 -8.51
CA TRP A 34 7.32 -1.43 -8.33
C TRP A 34 7.55 -0.84 -6.93
N SER A 35 7.58 -1.66 -5.89
CA SER A 35 7.91 -1.21 -4.54
C SER A 35 9.33 -0.66 -4.46
N LEU A 36 10.29 -1.31 -5.13
CA LEU A 36 11.68 -0.84 -5.21
C LEU A 36 11.81 0.50 -5.93
N LEU A 37 11.14 0.67 -7.08
CA LEU A 37 11.16 1.91 -7.85
C LEU A 37 10.54 3.07 -7.07
N LEU A 38 9.39 2.86 -6.42
CA LEU A 38 8.73 3.86 -5.61
C LEU A 38 9.55 4.22 -4.37
N ALA A 39 10.15 3.23 -3.72
CA ALA A 39 11.03 3.44 -2.58
C ALA A 39 12.25 4.28 -2.96
N GLU A 40 12.92 3.96 -4.07
CA GLU A 40 14.06 4.74 -4.55
C GLU A 40 13.66 6.15 -4.95
N SER A 41 12.52 6.32 -5.61
CA SER A 41 11.97 7.66 -5.90
C SER A 41 11.80 8.50 -4.63
N CYS A 42 11.32 7.92 -3.54
CA CYS A 42 11.16 8.65 -2.27
C CYS A 42 12.50 8.90 -1.57
N ARG A 43 13.42 7.91 -1.57
CA ARG A 43 14.76 8.07 -0.98
C ARG A 43 15.57 9.15 -1.68
N SER A 44 15.49 9.24 -3.02
CA SER A 44 16.23 10.24 -3.80
C SER A 44 15.89 11.70 -3.46
N VAL A 45 14.79 11.92 -2.75
CA VAL A 45 14.37 13.25 -2.23
C VAL A 45 14.41 13.33 -0.71
N GLY A 46 15.12 12.41 -0.05
CA GLY A 46 15.48 12.50 1.37
C GLY A 46 14.51 11.85 2.35
N HIS A 47 13.50 11.09 1.88
CA HIS A 47 12.58 10.39 2.78
C HIS A 47 13.14 9.08 3.30
N LYS A 48 12.80 8.76 4.56
CA LYS A 48 13.10 7.47 5.20
C LYS A 48 12.05 6.44 4.78
N VAL A 49 12.51 5.39 4.11
CA VAL A 49 11.63 4.42 3.45
C VAL A 49 11.99 2.99 3.86
N SER A 50 10.97 2.18 4.12
CA SER A 50 11.09 0.73 4.24
C SER A 50 10.22 0.01 3.22
N ILE A 51 10.55 -1.24 2.92
CA ILE A 51 9.76 -2.15 2.11
C ILE A 51 9.48 -3.40 2.94
N LEU A 52 8.22 -3.86 2.93
CA LEU A 52 7.82 -5.15 3.46
C LEU A 52 7.25 -5.98 2.31
N ASP A 53 8.00 -6.96 1.87
CA ASP A 53 7.51 -7.96 0.92
C ASP A 53 6.91 -9.12 1.71
N THR A 54 5.59 -9.05 1.94
CA THR A 54 4.92 -10.04 2.80
C THR A 54 4.83 -11.42 2.16
N LEU A 55 4.97 -11.52 0.83
CA LEU A 55 5.06 -12.79 0.13
C LEU A 55 6.45 -13.40 0.28
N ALA A 56 7.50 -12.68 -0.09
CA ALA A 56 8.87 -13.18 -0.06
C ALA A 56 9.36 -13.49 1.37
N GLU A 57 8.95 -12.69 2.34
CA GLU A 57 9.28 -12.90 3.76
C GLU A 57 8.32 -13.87 4.45
N ASN A 58 7.31 -14.38 3.76
CA ASN A 58 6.26 -15.27 4.28
C ASN A 58 5.64 -14.77 5.59
N LEU A 59 5.31 -13.49 5.64
CA LEU A 59 4.80 -12.84 6.84
C LEU A 59 3.29 -13.10 7.02
N SER A 60 2.91 -13.53 8.22
CA SER A 60 1.51 -13.47 8.64
C SER A 60 1.06 -12.03 8.88
N ASP A 61 -0.26 -11.84 9.00
CA ASP A 61 -0.83 -10.52 9.30
C ASP A 61 -0.34 -9.97 10.65
N ASP A 62 -0.25 -10.84 11.68
CA ASP A 62 0.29 -10.47 13.00
C ASP A 62 1.78 -10.08 12.94
N GLN A 63 2.59 -10.83 12.18
CA GLN A 63 4.00 -10.50 11.98
C GLN A 63 4.17 -9.18 11.24
N THR A 64 3.33 -8.93 10.22
CA THR A 64 3.32 -7.68 9.46
C THR A 64 2.93 -6.51 10.35
N GLU A 65 1.89 -6.65 11.17
CA GLU A 65 1.48 -5.65 12.16
C GLU A 65 2.63 -5.30 13.12
N ASN A 66 3.29 -6.30 13.67
CA ASN A 66 4.42 -6.10 14.59
C ASN A 66 5.58 -5.35 13.93
N ARG A 67 5.89 -5.67 12.67
CA ARG A 67 6.89 -4.95 11.87
C ARG A 67 6.50 -3.49 11.66
N ILE A 68 5.23 -3.24 11.28
CA ILE A 68 4.71 -1.88 11.08
C ILE A 68 4.76 -1.07 12.38
N LYS A 69 4.36 -1.64 13.50
CA LYS A 69 4.48 -0.97 14.82
C LYS A 69 5.91 -0.60 15.17
N LYS A 70 6.88 -1.47 14.88
CA LYS A 70 8.29 -1.19 15.09
C LYS A 70 8.82 -0.08 14.16
N LEU A 71 8.45 -0.13 12.89
CA LEU A 71 8.80 0.89 11.89
C LEU A 71 8.15 2.25 12.20
N ASN A 72 6.96 2.24 12.78
CA ASN A 72 6.15 3.42 13.08
C ASN A 72 6.06 4.41 11.89
N PRO A 73 5.53 3.98 10.73
CA PRO A 73 5.52 4.78 9.53
C PRO A 73 4.48 5.91 9.63
N ARG A 74 4.79 7.06 9.02
CA ARG A 74 3.81 8.11 8.79
C ARG A 74 2.74 7.71 7.78
N ILE A 75 3.12 6.88 6.80
CA ILE A 75 2.27 6.44 5.70
C ILE A 75 2.53 4.96 5.44
N ILE A 76 1.46 4.22 5.17
CA ILE A 76 1.51 2.84 4.68
C ILE A 76 1.04 2.84 3.24
N CYS A 77 1.85 2.36 2.30
CA CYS A 77 1.51 2.28 0.88
C CYS A 77 1.49 0.83 0.41
N PHE A 78 0.31 0.33 0.05
CA PHE A 78 0.16 -0.96 -0.62
C PHE A 78 0.45 -0.81 -2.10
N VAL A 79 1.41 -1.60 -2.59
CA VAL A 79 1.83 -1.62 -3.99
C VAL A 79 1.23 -2.86 -4.65
N VAL A 80 0.10 -2.66 -5.34
CA VAL A 80 -0.74 -3.74 -5.86
C VAL A 80 -0.56 -3.86 -7.37
N TYR A 81 0.67 -4.16 -7.74
CA TYR A 81 1.06 -4.52 -9.10
C TYR A 81 1.44 -6.01 -9.16
N GLY A 82 1.55 -6.53 -10.35
CA GLY A 82 2.15 -7.81 -10.67
C GLY A 82 2.83 -7.71 -12.02
N GLN A 83 3.35 -8.82 -12.56
CA GLN A 83 4.04 -8.85 -13.85
C GLN A 83 3.13 -8.54 -15.05
N ASN A 84 1.84 -8.70 -14.89
CA ASN A 84 0.84 -8.36 -15.88
C ASN A 84 -0.35 -7.62 -15.24
N VAL A 85 -1.20 -7.02 -16.07
CA VAL A 85 -2.34 -6.20 -15.62
C VAL A 85 -3.31 -6.98 -14.73
N ASN A 86 -3.55 -8.25 -15.04
CA ASN A 86 -4.49 -9.08 -14.27
C ASN A 86 -3.95 -9.40 -12.86
N SER A 87 -2.65 -9.51 -12.70
CA SER A 87 -2.02 -9.75 -11.40
C SER A 87 -2.33 -8.65 -10.39
N GLY A 88 -2.44 -7.39 -10.83
CA GLY A 88 -2.88 -6.30 -9.96
C GLY A 88 -4.28 -6.52 -9.39
N THR A 89 -5.21 -7.04 -10.21
CA THR A 89 -6.57 -7.34 -9.75
C THR A 89 -6.60 -8.55 -8.80
N THR A 90 -5.88 -9.61 -9.09
CA THR A 90 -5.84 -10.79 -8.23
C THR A 90 -5.18 -10.53 -6.87
N ASN A 91 -4.18 -9.64 -6.83
CA ASN A 91 -3.50 -9.26 -5.59
C ASN A 91 -4.33 -8.32 -4.69
N MET A 92 -5.41 -7.72 -5.21
CA MET A 92 -6.27 -6.83 -4.42
C MET A 92 -6.85 -7.51 -3.18
N SER A 93 -7.27 -8.78 -3.26
CA SER A 93 -7.88 -9.47 -2.13
C SER A 93 -6.91 -9.60 -0.94
N GLY A 94 -5.65 -9.92 -1.17
CA GLY A 94 -4.61 -9.96 -0.13
C GLY A 94 -4.32 -8.57 0.45
N ALA A 95 -4.27 -7.54 -0.41
CA ALA A 95 -4.05 -6.16 0.01
C ALA A 95 -5.22 -5.64 0.88
N ILE A 96 -6.47 -5.89 0.47
CA ILE A 96 -7.68 -5.49 1.22
C ILE A 96 -7.75 -6.21 2.56
N ARG A 97 -7.50 -7.53 2.58
CA ARG A 97 -7.46 -8.32 3.81
C ARG A 97 -6.47 -7.73 4.83
N LEU A 98 -5.23 -7.51 4.40
CA LEU A 98 -4.18 -7.00 5.29
C LEU A 98 -4.44 -5.54 5.71
N SER A 99 -4.89 -4.66 4.80
CA SER A 99 -5.20 -3.27 5.15
C SER A 99 -6.36 -3.17 6.15
N SER A 100 -7.40 -3.99 5.97
CA SER A 100 -8.52 -4.08 6.91
C SER A 100 -8.08 -4.62 8.27
N TYR A 101 -7.21 -5.64 8.27
CA TYR A 101 -6.61 -6.16 9.49
C TYR A 101 -5.84 -5.06 10.27
N LEU A 102 -4.99 -4.30 9.58
CA LEU A 102 -4.22 -3.21 10.20
C LEU A 102 -5.11 -2.11 10.77
N LYS A 103 -6.18 -1.72 10.07
CA LYS A 103 -7.16 -0.75 10.59
C LYS A 103 -7.85 -1.28 11.85
N ASN A 104 -8.25 -2.55 11.89
CA ASN A 104 -8.87 -3.19 13.06
C ASN A 104 -7.91 -3.29 14.27
N LYS A 105 -6.60 -3.24 14.03
CA LYS A 105 -5.55 -3.20 15.07
C LYS A 105 -5.17 -1.77 15.50
N ASN A 106 -6.00 -0.78 15.12
CA ASN A 106 -5.80 0.64 15.44
C ASN A 106 -4.46 1.22 14.93
N ILE A 107 -4.00 0.76 13.77
CA ILE A 107 -2.91 1.41 13.07
C ILE A 107 -3.46 2.69 12.43
N ASN A 108 -3.06 3.85 12.97
CA ASN A 108 -3.62 5.15 12.61
C ASN A 108 -2.97 5.79 11.37
N ALA A 109 -1.84 5.25 10.88
CA ALA A 109 -1.21 5.76 9.67
C ALA A 109 -2.17 5.67 8.47
N PRO A 110 -2.28 6.72 7.64
CA PRO A 110 -3.09 6.64 6.42
C PRO A 110 -2.58 5.53 5.51
N ILE A 111 -3.55 4.80 4.94
CA ILE A 111 -3.30 3.69 4.04
C ILE A 111 -3.55 4.14 2.61
N ILE A 112 -2.50 4.08 1.79
CA ILE A 112 -2.51 4.45 0.38
C ILE A 112 -2.42 3.18 -0.46
N PHE A 113 -3.17 3.12 -1.55
CA PHE A 113 -3.03 2.08 -2.56
C PHE A 113 -2.53 2.66 -3.87
N VAL A 114 -1.61 1.95 -4.52
CA VAL A 114 -1.14 2.20 -5.88
C VAL A 114 -1.12 0.88 -6.65
N GLY A 115 -1.62 0.88 -7.88
CA GLY A 115 -1.68 -0.34 -8.67
C GLY A 115 -2.66 -0.23 -9.85
N SER A 116 -2.58 -1.19 -10.78
CA SER A 116 -3.38 -1.17 -12.01
C SER A 116 -4.89 -1.21 -11.74
N HIS A 117 -5.34 -2.02 -10.78
CA HIS A 117 -6.76 -2.14 -10.44
C HIS A 117 -7.32 -0.85 -9.84
N VAL A 118 -6.65 -0.30 -8.83
CA VAL A 118 -7.11 0.92 -8.14
C VAL A 118 -7.06 2.15 -9.04
N GLN A 119 -6.13 2.19 -9.97
CA GLN A 119 -6.05 3.23 -10.99
C GLN A 119 -7.23 3.18 -11.96
N ALA A 120 -7.67 1.99 -12.34
CA ALA A 120 -8.79 1.80 -13.26
C ALA A 120 -10.14 2.13 -12.61
N LEU A 121 -10.30 1.89 -11.31
CA LEU A 121 -11.56 2.00 -10.57
C LEU A 121 -11.39 2.78 -9.25
N PRO A 122 -10.84 4.01 -9.26
CA PRO A 122 -10.43 4.67 -8.02
C PRO A 122 -11.59 5.01 -7.08
N SER A 123 -12.68 5.59 -7.60
CA SER A 123 -13.86 5.93 -6.78
C SER A 123 -14.53 4.67 -6.25
N GLN A 124 -14.74 3.66 -7.11
CA GLN A 124 -15.39 2.41 -6.70
C GLN A 124 -14.57 1.67 -5.64
N THR A 125 -13.24 1.70 -5.75
CA THR A 125 -12.34 1.11 -4.76
C THR A 125 -12.53 1.80 -3.41
N LEU A 126 -12.49 3.13 -3.36
CA LEU A 126 -12.69 3.87 -2.12
C LEU A 126 -14.11 3.68 -1.55
N GLU A 127 -15.15 3.62 -2.39
CA GLU A 127 -16.53 3.39 -1.94
C GLU A 127 -16.69 2.05 -1.22
N LYS A 128 -16.10 0.99 -1.79
CA LYS A 128 -16.23 -0.39 -1.28
C LYS A 128 -15.30 -0.66 -0.11
N GLU A 129 -14.05 -0.20 -0.19
CA GLU A 129 -12.97 -0.61 0.70
C GLU A 129 -12.65 0.49 1.73
N LYS A 130 -13.26 0.38 2.91
CA LYS A 130 -13.13 1.39 3.99
C LYS A 130 -11.75 1.45 4.64
N SER A 131 -10.92 0.43 4.44
CA SER A 131 -9.54 0.40 4.93
C SER A 131 -8.58 1.28 4.12
N ILE A 132 -9.00 1.75 2.93
CA ILE A 132 -8.19 2.57 2.04
C ILE A 132 -8.55 4.03 2.23
N ASP A 133 -7.57 4.86 2.54
CA ASP A 133 -7.75 6.30 2.72
C ASP A 133 -7.49 7.07 1.41
N ILE A 134 -6.47 6.65 0.63
CA ILE A 134 -6.03 7.33 -0.59
C ILE A 134 -5.72 6.30 -1.68
N VAL A 135 -6.12 6.61 -2.90
CA VAL A 135 -5.72 5.88 -4.12
C VAL A 135 -4.84 6.79 -4.97
N CYS A 136 -3.65 6.33 -5.34
CA CYS A 136 -2.79 7.01 -6.30
C CYS A 136 -3.11 6.56 -7.73
N LEU A 137 -3.21 7.53 -8.64
CA LEU A 137 -3.32 7.29 -10.07
C LEU A 137 -1.95 7.11 -10.71
N ASN A 138 -1.94 6.56 -11.90
CA ASN A 138 -0.73 6.22 -12.63
C ASN A 138 0.22 5.36 -11.76
N GLU A 139 1.50 5.48 -11.94
CA GLU A 139 2.51 4.76 -11.16
C GLU A 139 2.72 5.31 -9.74
N GLY A 140 2.01 6.40 -9.38
CA GLY A 140 2.05 6.98 -8.04
C GLY A 140 3.31 7.77 -7.69
N VAL A 141 4.32 7.84 -8.56
CA VAL A 141 5.65 8.43 -8.27
C VAL A 141 5.55 9.84 -7.73
N TYR A 142 4.94 10.75 -8.48
CA TYR A 142 4.82 12.16 -8.07
C TYR A 142 3.74 12.35 -7.01
N SER A 143 2.64 11.60 -7.07
CA SER A 143 1.56 11.67 -6.09
C SER A 143 2.06 11.32 -4.70
N ILE A 144 2.79 10.22 -4.54
CA ILE A 144 3.36 9.79 -3.26
C ILE A 144 4.38 10.82 -2.74
N ARG A 145 5.29 11.30 -3.59
CA ARG A 145 6.25 12.36 -3.20
C ARG A 145 5.55 13.64 -2.74
N ASN A 146 4.44 14.02 -3.36
CA ASN A 146 3.68 15.19 -2.96
C ASN A 146 2.88 14.95 -1.67
N ILE A 147 2.33 13.76 -1.47
CA ILE A 147 1.69 13.36 -0.21
C ILE A 147 2.71 13.40 0.94
N LEU A 148 3.94 12.97 0.72
CA LEU A 148 5.00 12.96 1.75
C LEU A 148 5.39 14.38 2.22
N LYS A 149 5.15 15.43 1.42
CA LYS A 149 5.36 16.83 1.81
C LYS A 149 4.29 17.37 2.75
N ILE A 150 3.11 16.71 2.79
CA ILE A 150 1.99 17.12 3.64
C ILE A 150 2.28 16.68 5.07
N LYS A 151 2.11 17.59 6.04
CA LYS A 151 2.25 17.27 7.45
C LYS A 151 0.97 16.62 8.00
N ASP A 152 -0.18 17.25 7.72
CA ASP A 152 -1.50 16.83 8.21
C ASP A 152 -2.39 16.44 7.03
N PHE A 153 -2.95 15.23 7.07
CA PHE A 153 -3.79 14.67 6.00
C PHE A 153 -5.23 15.19 6.07
N THR A 154 -5.37 16.52 6.02
CA THR A 154 -6.68 17.19 5.97
C THR A 154 -7.17 17.30 4.53
N PHE A 155 -8.48 17.48 4.36
CA PHE A 155 -9.09 17.75 3.06
C PHE A 155 -8.39 18.89 2.33
N GLU A 156 -8.14 20.01 3.02
CA GLU A 156 -7.52 21.21 2.44
C GLU A 156 -6.13 20.96 1.88
N ASN A 157 -5.37 20.07 2.50
CA ASN A 157 -4.05 19.71 2.03
C ASN A 157 -4.10 18.66 0.91
N LEU A 158 -4.96 17.65 1.05
CA LEU A 158 -5.07 16.57 0.06
C LEU A 158 -5.68 17.03 -1.27
N LYS A 159 -6.66 17.95 -1.26
CA LYS A 159 -7.28 18.46 -2.50
C LYS A 159 -6.30 19.12 -3.48
N ASN A 160 -5.15 19.56 -2.99
CA ASN A 160 -4.10 20.18 -3.80
C ASN A 160 -3.10 19.16 -4.39
N VAL A 161 -3.19 17.89 -4.00
CA VAL A 161 -2.33 16.82 -4.54
C VAL A 161 -2.95 16.29 -5.81
N LYS A 162 -2.25 16.45 -6.93
CA LYS A 162 -2.69 15.91 -8.22
C LYS A 162 -2.45 14.40 -8.30
N GLY A 163 -3.36 13.71 -8.99
CA GLY A 163 -3.23 12.29 -9.27
C GLY A 163 -3.57 11.39 -8.08
N ILE A 164 -4.51 11.84 -7.23
CA ILE A 164 -5.06 11.01 -6.16
C ILE A 164 -6.59 11.10 -6.14
N TYR A 165 -7.18 10.05 -5.60
CA TYR A 165 -8.51 10.04 -5.02
C TYR A 165 -8.38 9.78 -3.53
N PHE A 166 -9.17 10.42 -2.70
CA PHE A 166 -9.07 10.25 -1.26
C PHE A 166 -10.43 10.36 -0.58
N ARG A 167 -10.51 9.82 0.61
CA ARG A 167 -11.69 9.87 1.47
C ARG A 167 -11.64 11.08 2.39
N ASP A 168 -12.70 11.87 2.38
CA ASP A 168 -12.96 12.89 3.40
C ASP A 168 -14.27 12.56 4.12
N LYS A 169 -14.13 11.96 5.31
CA LYS A 169 -15.25 11.39 6.07
C LYS A 169 -15.99 10.34 5.21
N ASP A 170 -17.21 10.64 4.76
CA ASP A 170 -18.03 9.76 3.92
C ASP A 170 -18.06 10.16 2.44
N LYS A 171 -17.24 11.15 2.04
CA LYS A 171 -17.14 11.62 0.65
C LYS A 171 -15.82 11.20 0.01
N ILE A 172 -15.85 11.04 -1.31
CA ILE A 172 -14.69 10.71 -2.16
C ILE A 172 -14.53 11.80 -3.22
#